data_bfbf9e8f164bd5c77aecf01a206f8768
#
_entry.id   bfbf9e8f164bd5c77aecf01a206f8768
#
_cell.length_a   1.000
_cell.length_b   1.000
_cell.length_c   1.000
_cell.angle_alpha   90.00
_cell.angle_beta   90.00
_cell.angle_gamma   90.00
#
_symmetry.space_group_name_H-M   'P 1'
#
loop_
_entity.id
_entity.type
_entity.pdbx_description
1 polymer ?
#
loop_
_entity_poly.entity_id
_entity_poly.type
_entity_poly.pdbx_seq_one_letter_code
_entity_poly.pdbx_strand_id
1 'polypeptide(L)'
;MFRTANDAQFWDRIARKYAADPIADMPGYERTLERTRHYLNGNEAAFEFGCGTGTTALRLAPSVGRIMSTDLSGEMIAIAREKAHAEGCGNITFEVARPEAAQWPDGSFDVAFGFNVLHLVADRAAVLRGIHRLLRPSGLFLSKTPCLKEMNPLLRIAVPLAQLIGKAPHVTFLSAEDLEREIASAGFEIIELARHASRGKDARPFVVARKAMI
;
A
#
# COMPACT_ATOMS: atom_id res chain seq x y z
N MET A 1 4.74 -17.82 11.89
CA MET A 1 4.44 -18.39 10.57
C MET A 1 2.95 -18.56 10.28
N PHE A 2 2.08 -18.80 11.26
CA PHE A 2 0.63 -19.03 11.07
C PHE A 2 -0.24 -17.80 10.76
N ARG A 3 0.14 -16.57 11.17
CA ARG A 3 -0.67 -15.35 10.95
C ARG A 3 -0.83 -14.98 9.46
N THR A 4 0.21 -15.14 8.69
CA THR A 4 0.25 -14.72 7.27
C THR A 4 -0.61 -15.57 6.33
N ALA A 5 -0.74 -16.87 6.59
CA ALA A 5 -1.65 -17.73 5.84
C ALA A 5 -3.12 -17.38 6.14
N ASN A 6 -3.44 -17.04 7.39
CA ASN A 6 -4.78 -16.59 7.79
C ASN A 6 -5.14 -15.24 7.15
N ASP A 7 -4.17 -14.33 6.99
CA ASP A 7 -4.42 -13.03 6.36
C ASP A 7 -4.72 -13.18 4.86
N ALA A 8 -3.94 -14.00 4.12
CA ALA A 8 -4.23 -14.30 2.73
C ALA A 8 -5.64 -14.87 2.54
N GLN A 9 -6.00 -15.91 3.32
CA GLN A 9 -7.31 -16.53 3.29
C GLN A 9 -8.46 -15.56 3.62
N PHE A 10 -8.24 -14.62 4.56
CA PHE A 10 -9.23 -13.59 4.85
C PHE A 10 -9.49 -12.73 3.61
N TRP A 11 -8.44 -12.22 2.97
CA TRP A 11 -8.55 -11.36 1.79
C TRP A 11 -9.08 -12.11 0.57
N ASP A 12 -8.68 -13.38 0.35
CA ASP A 12 -9.23 -14.24 -0.70
C ASP A 12 -10.76 -14.35 -0.57
N ARG A 13 -11.24 -14.63 0.65
CA ARG A 13 -12.68 -14.81 0.90
C ARG A 13 -13.52 -13.58 0.59
N ILE A 14 -13.00 -12.38 0.79
CA ILE A 14 -13.74 -11.13 0.61
C ILE A 14 -13.43 -10.41 -0.69
N ALA A 15 -12.47 -10.88 -1.50
CA ALA A 15 -11.91 -10.17 -2.65
C ALA A 15 -12.97 -9.66 -3.63
N ARG A 16 -13.94 -10.50 -4.03
CA ARG A 16 -15.02 -10.13 -4.96
C ARG A 16 -15.92 -9.04 -4.39
N LYS A 17 -16.27 -9.12 -3.10
CA LYS A 17 -17.05 -8.09 -2.42
C LYS A 17 -16.26 -6.78 -2.34
N TYR A 18 -15.01 -6.86 -1.92
CA TYR A 18 -14.11 -5.70 -1.83
C TYR A 18 -13.95 -4.99 -3.19
N ALA A 19 -13.87 -5.76 -4.28
CA ALA A 19 -13.79 -5.22 -5.64
C ALA A 19 -15.05 -4.44 -6.07
N ALA A 20 -16.21 -4.82 -5.54
CA ALA A 20 -17.50 -4.19 -5.83
C ALA A 20 -17.80 -2.98 -4.92
N ASP A 21 -17.14 -2.88 -3.76
CA ASP A 21 -17.39 -1.79 -2.83
C ASP A 21 -16.84 -0.45 -3.39
N PRO A 22 -17.61 0.64 -3.38
CA PRO A 22 -17.14 1.93 -3.86
C PRO A 22 -16.08 2.54 -2.94
N ILE A 23 -15.21 3.37 -3.50
CA ILE A 23 -14.25 4.15 -2.71
C ILE A 23 -15.03 5.22 -1.93
N ALA A 24 -15.00 5.12 -0.60
CA ALA A 24 -15.84 5.94 0.28
C ALA A 24 -15.57 7.46 0.19
N ASP A 25 -14.31 7.86 -0.06
CA ASP A 25 -13.91 9.26 -0.26
C ASP A 25 -13.21 9.40 -1.62
N MET A 26 -14.00 9.37 -2.70
CA MET A 26 -13.45 9.49 -4.05
C MET A 26 -12.68 10.80 -4.27
N PRO A 27 -13.17 11.99 -3.84
CA PRO A 27 -12.39 13.22 -4.00
C PRO A 27 -11.04 13.20 -3.25
N GLY A 28 -10.99 12.60 -2.06
CA GLY A 28 -9.76 12.43 -1.30
C GLY A 28 -8.81 11.42 -1.94
N TYR A 29 -9.35 10.40 -2.59
CA TYR A 29 -8.59 9.43 -3.36
C TYR A 29 -7.99 10.07 -4.63
N GLU A 30 -8.77 10.85 -5.39
CA GLU A 30 -8.27 11.56 -6.57
C GLU A 30 -7.14 12.54 -6.21
N ARG A 31 -7.26 13.31 -5.11
CA ARG A 31 -6.16 14.16 -4.63
C ARG A 31 -4.90 13.36 -4.31
N THR A 32 -5.07 12.15 -3.77
CA THR A 32 -3.93 11.26 -3.49
C THR A 32 -3.24 10.82 -4.78
N LEU A 33 -4.02 10.42 -5.80
CA LEU A 33 -3.48 10.03 -7.10
C LEU A 33 -2.80 11.21 -7.80
N GLU A 34 -3.42 12.38 -7.79
CA GLU A 34 -2.86 13.60 -8.39
C GLU A 34 -1.53 13.96 -7.72
N ARG A 35 -1.49 13.94 -6.37
CA ARG A 35 -0.25 14.20 -5.65
C ARG A 35 0.81 13.13 -5.91
N THR A 36 0.43 11.87 -6.04
CA THR A 36 1.34 10.79 -6.44
C THR A 36 1.94 11.07 -7.82
N ARG A 37 1.12 11.41 -8.82
CA ARG A 37 1.58 11.73 -10.19
C ARG A 37 2.57 12.89 -10.23
N HIS A 38 2.46 13.85 -9.32
CA HIS A 38 3.40 14.97 -9.24
C HIS A 38 4.85 14.53 -8.99
N TYR A 39 5.06 13.35 -8.41
CA TYR A 39 6.36 12.74 -8.14
C TYR A 39 6.83 11.79 -9.26
N LEU A 40 6.07 11.66 -10.33
CA LEU A 40 6.36 10.75 -11.45
C LEU A 40 6.71 11.55 -12.71
N ASN A 41 7.55 10.96 -13.57
CA ASN A 41 7.96 11.56 -14.85
C ASN A 41 7.57 10.71 -16.07
N GLY A 42 6.86 9.58 -15.85
CA GLY A 42 6.35 8.72 -16.90
C GLY A 42 7.26 7.55 -17.29
N ASN A 43 8.48 7.48 -16.78
CA ASN A 43 9.46 6.45 -17.17
C ASN A 43 9.85 5.50 -16.04
N GLU A 44 9.32 5.71 -14.82
CA GLU A 44 9.69 4.94 -13.65
C GLU A 44 9.40 3.45 -13.79
N ALA A 45 10.31 2.62 -13.28
CA ALA A 45 10.00 1.28 -12.83
C ALA A 45 9.42 1.39 -11.42
N ALA A 46 8.10 1.21 -11.31
CA ALA A 46 7.37 1.32 -10.05
C ALA A 46 7.13 -0.06 -9.42
N PHE A 47 7.12 -0.09 -8.09
CA PHE A 47 6.75 -1.25 -7.28
C PHE A 47 5.57 -0.91 -6.40
N GLU A 48 4.51 -1.72 -6.40
CA GLU A 48 3.38 -1.57 -5.48
C GLU A 48 3.21 -2.84 -4.65
N PHE A 49 3.04 -2.69 -3.34
CA PHE A 49 2.72 -3.80 -2.45
C PHE A 49 1.37 -3.59 -1.78
N GLY A 50 0.65 -4.69 -1.55
CA GLY A 50 -0.72 -4.64 -1.05
C GLY A 50 -1.66 -3.96 -2.05
N CYS A 51 -1.52 -4.27 -3.34
CA CYS A 51 -2.27 -3.61 -4.41
C CYS A 51 -3.77 -3.96 -4.40
N GLY A 52 -4.18 -4.99 -3.62
CA GLY A 52 -5.54 -5.47 -3.60
C GLY A 52 -6.01 -5.85 -5.01
N THR A 53 -7.18 -5.36 -5.40
CA THR A 53 -7.78 -5.61 -6.73
C THR A 53 -7.23 -4.72 -7.85
N GLY A 54 -6.04 -4.10 -7.65
CA GLY A 54 -5.28 -3.40 -8.69
C GLY A 54 -5.81 -2.02 -9.10
N THR A 55 -6.85 -1.50 -8.45
CA THR A 55 -7.50 -0.24 -8.87
C THR A 55 -6.53 0.94 -8.89
N THR A 56 -5.65 1.06 -7.89
CA THR A 56 -4.66 2.15 -7.80
C THR A 56 -3.55 1.98 -8.85
N ALA A 57 -3.02 0.75 -9.01
CA ALA A 57 -2.04 0.44 -10.04
C ALA A 57 -2.54 0.84 -11.44
N LEU A 58 -3.76 0.44 -11.81
CA LEU A 58 -4.38 0.78 -13.10
C LEU A 58 -4.50 2.30 -13.30
N ARG A 59 -4.88 3.04 -12.26
CA ARG A 59 -4.99 4.51 -12.31
C ARG A 59 -3.64 5.23 -12.42
N LEU A 60 -2.55 4.60 -11.94
CA LEU A 60 -1.18 5.15 -12.00
C LEU A 60 -0.39 4.64 -13.20
N ALA A 61 -0.79 3.55 -13.83
CA ALA A 61 -0.10 2.96 -14.98
C ALA A 61 0.23 3.94 -16.10
N PRO A 62 -0.68 4.87 -16.50
CA PRO A 62 -0.36 5.85 -17.55
C PRO A 62 0.73 6.86 -17.15
N SER A 63 1.13 6.91 -15.89
CA SER A 63 2.07 7.91 -15.34
C SER A 63 3.45 7.34 -15.05
N VAL A 64 3.72 6.08 -15.41
CA VAL A 64 5.00 5.38 -15.18
C VAL A 64 5.35 4.49 -16.37
N GLY A 65 6.61 4.10 -16.50
CA GLY A 65 7.06 3.19 -17.56
C GLY A 65 6.54 1.77 -17.37
N ARG A 66 6.60 1.25 -16.14
CA ARG A 66 6.08 -0.09 -15.78
C ARG A 66 5.76 -0.16 -14.29
N ILE A 67 4.83 -1.04 -13.93
CA ILE A 67 4.51 -1.35 -12.52
C ILE A 67 4.64 -2.86 -12.27
N MET A 68 5.35 -3.22 -11.21
CA MET A 68 5.25 -4.51 -10.56
C MET A 68 4.35 -4.34 -9.34
N SER A 69 3.13 -4.89 -9.39
CA SER A 69 2.14 -4.79 -8.30
C SER A 69 1.98 -6.13 -7.61
N THR A 70 2.02 -6.12 -6.28
CA THR A 70 1.97 -7.35 -5.49
C THR A 70 0.92 -7.29 -4.40
N ASP A 71 0.32 -8.45 -4.11
CA ASP A 71 -0.54 -8.68 -2.96
C ASP A 71 -0.29 -10.08 -2.40
N LEU A 72 -0.66 -10.32 -1.14
CA LEU A 72 -0.55 -11.64 -0.53
C LEU A 72 -1.71 -12.57 -0.90
N SER A 73 -2.83 -12.02 -1.40
CA SER A 73 -4.05 -12.73 -1.78
C SER A 73 -4.03 -13.10 -3.26
N GLY A 74 -4.17 -14.38 -3.56
CA GLY A 74 -4.28 -14.89 -4.93
C GLY A 74 -5.54 -14.40 -5.64
N GLU A 75 -6.67 -14.32 -4.92
CA GLU A 75 -7.94 -13.83 -5.46
C GLU A 75 -7.90 -12.32 -5.77
N MET A 76 -7.22 -11.51 -4.92
CA MET A 76 -7.00 -10.10 -5.23
C MET A 76 -6.22 -9.93 -6.54
N ILE A 77 -5.12 -10.68 -6.69
CA ILE A 77 -4.29 -10.65 -7.89
C ILE A 77 -5.06 -11.15 -9.13
N ALA A 78 -5.90 -12.19 -8.99
CA ALA A 78 -6.75 -12.66 -10.09
C ALA A 78 -7.68 -11.55 -10.59
N ILE A 79 -8.38 -10.86 -9.68
CA ILE A 79 -9.26 -9.74 -10.01
C ILE A 79 -8.46 -8.57 -10.64
N ALA A 80 -7.27 -8.26 -10.13
CA ALA A 80 -6.43 -7.21 -10.67
C ALA A 80 -6.02 -7.50 -12.13
N ARG A 81 -5.67 -8.75 -12.43
CA ARG A 81 -5.37 -9.21 -13.80
C ARG A 81 -6.59 -9.15 -14.72
N GLU A 82 -7.77 -9.55 -14.23
CA GLU A 82 -9.04 -9.44 -14.97
C GLU A 82 -9.30 -7.96 -15.40
N LYS A 83 -9.14 -7.02 -14.46
CA LYS A 83 -9.32 -5.59 -14.73
C LYS A 83 -8.28 -5.06 -15.73
N ALA A 84 -6.99 -5.38 -15.54
CA ALA A 84 -5.94 -4.95 -16.45
C ALA A 84 -6.17 -5.44 -17.88
N HIS A 85 -6.60 -6.69 -18.03
CA HIS A 85 -6.97 -7.25 -19.34
C HIS A 85 -8.16 -6.50 -19.94
N ALA A 86 -9.21 -6.27 -19.16
CA ALA A 86 -10.42 -5.56 -19.62
C ALA A 86 -10.13 -4.10 -20.05
N GLU A 87 -9.18 -3.44 -19.39
CA GLU A 87 -8.75 -2.06 -19.68
C GLU A 87 -7.63 -1.99 -20.73
N GLY A 88 -7.12 -3.13 -21.23
CA GLY A 88 -6.00 -3.16 -22.19
C GLY A 88 -4.70 -2.61 -21.63
N CYS A 89 -4.50 -2.67 -20.30
CA CYS A 89 -3.33 -2.13 -19.63
C CYS A 89 -2.15 -3.11 -19.71
N GLY A 90 -1.13 -2.78 -20.51
CA GLY A 90 0.00 -3.68 -20.82
C GLY A 90 1.27 -3.45 -20.00
N ASN A 91 1.36 -2.36 -19.22
CA ASN A 91 2.57 -2.02 -18.47
C ASN A 91 2.52 -2.36 -16.98
N ILE A 92 1.57 -3.21 -16.55
CA ILE A 92 1.49 -3.71 -15.17
C ILE A 92 1.68 -5.23 -15.16
N THR A 93 2.52 -5.69 -14.24
CA THR A 93 2.62 -7.11 -13.87
C THR A 93 2.08 -7.29 -12.45
N PHE A 94 1.17 -8.26 -12.26
CA PHE A 94 0.60 -8.60 -10.96
C PHE A 94 1.12 -9.94 -10.45
N GLU A 95 1.66 -9.97 -9.22
CA GLU A 95 2.21 -11.19 -8.62
C GLU A 95 1.75 -11.37 -7.16
N VAL A 96 1.61 -12.64 -6.76
CA VAL A 96 1.40 -12.97 -5.34
C VAL A 96 2.75 -12.96 -4.65
N ALA A 97 3.07 -11.89 -3.95
CA ALA A 97 4.36 -11.72 -3.29
C ALA A 97 4.31 -10.71 -2.15
N ARG A 98 5.40 -10.65 -1.37
CA ARG A 98 5.65 -9.69 -0.29
C ARG A 98 6.97 -8.98 -0.51
N PRO A 99 7.09 -7.69 -0.13
CA PRO A 99 8.33 -6.93 -0.31
C PRO A 99 9.54 -7.53 0.40
N GLU A 100 9.35 -8.06 1.62
CA GLU A 100 10.40 -8.66 2.43
C GLU A 100 10.91 -9.99 1.88
N ALA A 101 10.08 -10.71 1.13
CA ALA A 101 10.40 -11.98 0.49
C ALA A 101 10.62 -11.84 -1.02
N ALA A 102 10.72 -10.61 -1.51
CA ALA A 102 10.82 -10.32 -2.93
C ALA A 102 12.11 -10.87 -3.56
N GLN A 103 11.97 -11.52 -4.71
CA GLN A 103 13.06 -12.10 -5.47
C GLN A 103 13.71 -11.12 -6.46
N TRP A 104 13.24 -9.85 -6.49
CA TRP A 104 13.81 -8.83 -7.37
C TRP A 104 15.15 -8.33 -6.84
N PRO A 105 16.10 -8.01 -7.74
CA PRO A 105 17.40 -7.44 -7.37
C PRO A 105 17.27 -6.14 -6.57
N ASP A 106 18.29 -5.84 -5.79
CA ASP A 106 18.40 -4.56 -5.08
C ASP A 106 18.43 -3.40 -6.07
N GLY A 107 17.76 -2.30 -5.74
CA GLY A 107 17.75 -1.12 -6.58
C GLY A 107 17.01 -1.28 -7.91
N SER A 108 16.07 -2.21 -8.02
CA SER A 108 15.31 -2.49 -9.25
C SER A 108 14.24 -1.46 -9.59
N PHE A 109 13.85 -0.62 -8.63
CA PHE A 109 12.71 0.29 -8.77
C PHE A 109 13.09 1.73 -8.42
N ASP A 110 12.45 2.66 -9.14
CA ASP A 110 12.60 4.10 -8.97
C ASP A 110 11.68 4.63 -7.88
N VAL A 111 10.49 4.03 -7.78
CA VAL A 111 9.44 4.43 -6.87
C VAL A 111 8.71 3.20 -6.33
N ALA A 112 8.29 3.26 -5.07
CA ALA A 112 7.44 2.24 -4.45
C ALA A 112 6.17 2.87 -3.89
N PHE A 113 5.05 2.14 -4.01
CA PHE A 113 3.73 2.54 -3.50
C PHE A 113 3.23 1.56 -2.43
N GLY A 114 2.62 2.10 -1.37
CA GLY A 114 1.95 1.31 -0.35
C GLY A 114 0.72 2.04 0.18
N PHE A 115 -0.44 1.85 -0.46
CA PHE A 115 -1.68 2.55 -0.10
C PHE A 115 -2.62 1.66 0.69
N ASN A 116 -3.05 2.11 1.88
CA ASN A 116 -3.95 1.40 2.78
C ASN A 116 -3.48 -0.02 3.18
N VAL A 117 -2.16 -0.25 3.25
CA VAL A 117 -1.60 -1.59 3.51
C VAL A 117 -0.78 -1.68 4.80
N LEU A 118 0.05 -0.67 5.16
CA LEU A 118 1.00 -0.79 6.29
C LEU A 118 0.34 -1.08 7.64
N HIS A 119 -0.89 -0.62 7.88
CA HIS A 119 -1.64 -0.92 9.11
C HIS A 119 -2.07 -2.39 9.20
N LEU A 120 -2.05 -3.13 8.10
CA LEU A 120 -2.38 -4.56 8.01
C LEU A 120 -1.14 -5.47 8.17
N VAL A 121 0.05 -4.88 8.15
CA VAL A 121 1.32 -5.61 8.20
C VAL A 121 1.74 -5.87 9.64
N ALA A 122 2.04 -7.13 9.97
CA ALA A 122 2.49 -7.52 11.30
C ALA A 122 3.95 -7.10 11.56
N ASP A 123 4.85 -7.34 10.60
CA ASP A 123 6.27 -6.92 10.66
C ASP A 123 6.54 -5.81 9.63
N ARG A 124 6.14 -4.59 9.99
CA ARG A 124 6.36 -3.40 9.15
C ARG A 124 7.83 -3.07 8.96
N ALA A 125 8.65 -3.36 9.97
CA ALA A 125 10.08 -3.12 9.88
C ALA A 125 10.71 -3.98 8.78
N ALA A 126 10.34 -5.26 8.67
CA ALA A 126 10.81 -6.13 7.59
C ALA A 126 10.31 -5.63 6.22
N VAL A 127 9.04 -5.26 6.11
CA VAL A 127 8.46 -4.72 4.86
C VAL A 127 9.16 -3.43 4.44
N LEU A 128 9.33 -2.47 5.35
CA LEU A 128 10.01 -1.20 5.04
C LEU A 128 11.47 -1.39 4.63
N ARG A 129 12.21 -2.32 5.29
CA ARG A 129 13.56 -2.70 4.85
C ARG A 129 13.55 -3.35 3.47
N GLY A 130 12.56 -4.22 3.19
CA GLY A 130 12.39 -4.82 1.86
C GLY A 130 12.17 -3.77 0.77
N ILE A 131 11.30 -2.79 1.03
CA ILE A 131 11.05 -1.67 0.11
C ILE A 131 12.31 -0.82 -0.06
N HIS A 132 13.01 -0.50 1.04
CA HIS A 132 14.27 0.23 0.99
C HIS A 132 15.31 -0.48 0.14
N ARG A 133 15.46 -1.81 0.27
CA ARG A 133 16.35 -2.62 -0.55
C ARG A 133 15.99 -2.57 -2.03
N LEU A 134 14.70 -2.70 -2.36
CA LEU A 134 14.20 -2.72 -3.73
C LEU A 134 14.36 -1.38 -4.46
N LEU A 135 14.32 -0.27 -3.74
CA LEU A 135 14.50 1.06 -4.32
C LEU A 135 15.97 1.35 -4.62
N ARG A 136 16.23 1.98 -5.77
CA ARG A 136 17.53 2.57 -6.10
C ARG A 136 17.90 3.70 -5.12
N PRO A 137 19.17 4.12 -5.05
CA PRO A 137 19.55 5.34 -4.33
C PRO A 137 18.69 6.53 -4.79
N SER A 138 18.24 7.35 -3.84
CA SER A 138 17.30 8.46 -4.06
C SER A 138 15.90 8.06 -4.57
N GLY A 139 15.59 6.78 -4.68
CA GLY A 139 14.24 6.29 -5.04
C GLY A 139 13.19 6.71 -4.00
N LEU A 140 11.95 6.84 -4.44
CA LEU A 140 10.86 7.37 -3.62
C LEU A 140 9.97 6.25 -3.07
N PHE A 141 9.54 6.40 -1.84
CA PHE A 141 8.47 5.61 -1.23
C PHE A 141 7.27 6.50 -0.92
N LEU A 142 6.12 6.20 -1.52
CA LEU A 142 4.87 6.91 -1.30
C LEU A 142 3.87 6.00 -0.59
N SER A 143 3.34 6.46 0.53
CA SER A 143 2.34 5.70 1.27
C SER A 143 1.17 6.56 1.73
N LYS A 144 0.01 5.91 1.88
CA LYS A 144 -1.14 6.47 2.59
C LYS A 144 -1.70 5.40 3.52
N THR A 145 -1.63 5.64 4.83
CA THR A 145 -1.86 4.60 5.82
C THR A 145 -2.88 5.04 6.86
N PRO A 146 -3.98 4.27 7.08
CA PRO A 146 -4.88 4.50 8.20
C PRO A 146 -4.15 4.41 9.55
N CYS A 147 -4.15 5.51 10.31
CA CYS A 147 -3.59 5.60 11.65
C CYS A 147 -4.71 5.39 12.69
N LEU A 148 -4.97 4.12 13.03
CA LEU A 148 -6.15 3.74 13.82
C LEU A 148 -6.15 4.34 15.24
N LYS A 149 -4.99 4.71 15.80
CA LYS A 149 -4.92 5.45 17.09
C LYS A 149 -5.58 6.81 17.03
N GLU A 150 -5.63 7.42 15.83
CA GLU A 150 -6.22 8.75 15.59
C GLU A 150 -7.68 8.70 15.16
N MET A 151 -8.24 7.51 14.98
CA MET A 151 -9.63 7.25 14.62
C MET A 151 -10.52 7.09 15.86
N ASN A 152 -11.77 6.68 15.64
CA ASN A 152 -12.72 6.44 16.73
C ASN A 152 -12.15 5.45 17.77
N PRO A 153 -12.05 5.83 19.06
CA PRO A 153 -11.51 4.96 20.11
C PRO A 153 -12.23 3.61 20.27
N LEU A 154 -13.52 3.54 19.90
CA LEU A 154 -14.28 2.30 19.93
C LEU A 154 -13.70 1.21 19.02
N LEU A 155 -12.91 1.57 18.01
CA LEU A 155 -12.22 0.61 17.15
C LEU A 155 -11.24 -0.28 17.94
N ARG A 156 -10.69 0.23 19.05
CA ARG A 156 -9.79 -0.54 19.93
C ARG A 156 -10.47 -1.76 20.58
N ILE A 157 -11.79 -1.73 20.69
CA ILE A 157 -12.60 -2.82 21.24
C ILE A 157 -13.25 -3.61 20.07
N ALA A 158 -13.84 -2.91 19.12
CA ALA A 158 -14.61 -3.54 18.04
C ALA A 158 -13.73 -4.40 17.12
N VAL A 159 -12.51 -3.95 16.78
CA VAL A 159 -11.62 -4.67 15.88
C VAL A 159 -11.15 -6.00 16.48
N PRO A 160 -10.60 -6.08 17.71
CA PRO A 160 -10.24 -7.37 18.32
C PRO A 160 -11.41 -8.35 18.42
N LEU A 161 -12.61 -7.87 18.76
CA LEU A 161 -13.80 -8.72 18.80
C LEU A 161 -14.16 -9.27 17.41
N ALA A 162 -14.10 -8.44 16.39
CA ALA A 162 -14.33 -8.86 15.01
C ALA A 162 -13.27 -9.88 14.53
N GLN A 163 -12.00 -9.71 14.96
CA GLN A 163 -10.93 -10.65 14.67
C GLN A 163 -11.16 -12.04 15.31
N LEU A 164 -11.67 -12.09 16.54
CA LEU A 164 -11.98 -13.35 17.22
C LEU A 164 -13.00 -14.21 16.45
N ILE A 165 -13.93 -13.58 15.74
CA ILE A 165 -14.95 -14.26 14.92
C ILE A 165 -14.61 -14.30 13.43
N GLY A 166 -13.35 -13.99 13.06
CA GLY A 166 -12.88 -14.03 11.68
C GLY A 166 -13.49 -13.01 10.72
N LYS A 167 -14.07 -11.91 11.26
CA LYS A 167 -14.72 -10.84 10.49
C LYS A 167 -13.84 -9.61 10.25
N ALA A 168 -12.62 -9.59 10.78
CA ALA A 168 -11.64 -8.54 10.51
C ALA A 168 -10.24 -9.15 10.29
N PRO A 169 -9.42 -8.55 9.41
CA PRO A 169 -8.03 -8.95 9.22
C PRO A 169 -7.19 -8.54 10.42
N HIS A 170 -5.92 -8.97 10.41
CA HIS A 170 -4.94 -8.37 11.31
C HIS A 170 -4.84 -6.86 11.03
N VAL A 171 -4.90 -6.04 12.10
CA VAL A 171 -4.63 -4.60 12.04
C VAL A 171 -3.76 -4.18 13.21
N THR A 172 -2.87 -3.24 12.93
CA THR A 172 -2.05 -2.60 13.97
C THR A 172 -2.56 -1.19 14.25
N PHE A 173 -2.73 -0.89 15.52
CA PHE A 173 -3.07 0.46 15.96
C PHE A 173 -1.80 1.30 16.03
N LEU A 174 -1.59 2.18 15.06
CA LEU A 174 -0.49 3.13 15.01
C LEU A 174 -1.02 4.56 14.90
N SER A 175 -0.21 5.54 15.32
CA SER A 175 -0.41 6.96 15.06
C SER A 175 0.38 7.40 13.83
N ALA A 176 0.15 8.63 13.34
CA ALA A 176 0.98 9.20 12.29
C ALA A 176 2.45 9.30 12.71
N GLU A 177 2.70 9.71 13.96
CA GLU A 177 4.05 9.78 14.53
C GLU A 177 4.76 8.42 14.59
N ASP A 178 4.03 7.34 14.96
CA ASP A 178 4.58 5.98 14.90
C ASP A 178 4.99 5.60 13.48
N LEU A 179 4.12 5.89 12.50
CA LEU A 179 4.37 5.61 11.08
C LEU A 179 5.60 6.38 10.57
N GLU A 180 5.69 7.67 10.86
CA GLU A 180 6.83 8.52 10.48
C GLU A 180 8.13 7.99 11.06
N ARG A 181 8.14 7.66 12.35
CA ARG A 181 9.30 7.10 13.04
C ARG A 181 9.74 5.75 12.45
N GLU A 182 8.80 4.86 12.12
CA GLU A 182 9.11 3.57 11.52
C GLU A 182 9.70 3.74 10.10
N ILE A 183 9.15 4.65 9.28
CA ILE A 183 9.69 4.96 7.95
C ILE A 183 11.10 5.53 8.06
N ALA A 184 11.32 6.51 8.93
CA ALA A 184 12.64 7.10 9.14
C ALA A 184 13.67 6.06 9.65
N SER A 185 13.27 5.19 10.58
CA SER A 185 14.11 4.12 11.12
C SER A 185 14.50 3.06 10.08
N ALA A 186 13.75 2.96 8.99
CA ALA A 186 14.07 2.08 7.87
C ALA A 186 15.07 2.70 6.86
N GLY A 187 15.61 3.90 7.12
CA GLY A 187 16.60 4.56 6.27
C GLY A 187 16.00 5.53 5.23
N PHE A 188 14.76 5.96 5.45
CA PHE A 188 14.12 6.95 4.59
C PHE A 188 14.14 8.35 5.19
N GLU A 189 14.33 9.36 4.35
CA GLU A 189 14.09 10.77 4.64
C GLU A 189 12.67 11.14 4.23
N ILE A 190 11.85 11.60 5.17
CA ILE A 190 10.49 12.08 4.85
C ILE A 190 10.60 13.46 4.22
N ILE A 191 10.11 13.60 2.99
CA ILE A 191 10.16 14.87 2.23
C ILE A 191 8.80 15.54 2.13
N GLU A 192 7.70 14.81 2.38
CA GLU A 192 6.35 15.38 2.43
C GLU A 192 5.45 14.59 3.37
N LEU A 193 4.63 15.34 4.11
CA LEU A 193 3.47 14.87 4.87
C LEU A 193 2.24 15.67 4.45
N ALA A 194 1.19 14.99 4.00
CA ALA A 194 -0.05 15.63 3.55
C ALA A 194 -1.29 14.89 4.05
N ARG A 195 -2.43 15.56 3.95
CA ARG A 195 -3.76 15.03 4.29
C ARG A 195 -4.71 15.31 3.12
N HIS A 196 -5.40 14.30 2.64
CA HIS A 196 -6.18 14.38 1.40
C HIS A 196 -7.68 14.12 1.58
N ALA A 197 -8.18 13.92 2.81
CA ALA A 197 -9.60 13.69 3.03
C ALA A 197 -10.44 14.87 2.51
N SER A 198 -11.59 14.56 1.92
CA SER A 198 -12.52 15.59 1.43
C SER A 198 -13.34 16.20 2.54
N ARG A 199 -13.48 15.50 3.68
CA ARG A 199 -14.29 15.92 4.84
C ARG A 199 -13.67 15.46 6.14
N GLY A 200 -13.82 16.27 7.19
CA GLY A 200 -13.43 15.92 8.56
C GLY A 200 -11.91 15.78 8.76
N LYS A 201 -11.54 15.15 9.88
CA LYS A 201 -10.16 14.86 10.22
C LYS A 201 -9.65 13.68 9.38
N ASP A 202 -8.57 13.86 8.64
CA ASP A 202 -7.93 12.77 7.91
C ASP A 202 -6.92 12.03 8.80
N ALA A 203 -7.29 10.86 9.27
CA ALA A 203 -6.41 9.96 10.01
C ALA A 203 -5.58 9.04 9.07
N ARG A 204 -5.40 9.43 7.81
CA ARG A 204 -4.64 8.70 6.79
C ARG A 204 -3.56 9.58 6.20
N PRO A 205 -2.43 9.80 6.90
CA PRO A 205 -1.34 10.60 6.36
C PRO A 205 -0.87 10.02 5.01
N PHE A 206 -0.69 10.92 4.06
CA PHE A 206 0.06 10.68 2.84
C PHE A 206 1.51 11.06 3.12
N VAL A 207 2.41 10.14 2.91
CA VAL A 207 3.84 10.29 3.18
C VAL A 207 4.59 10.09 1.87
N VAL A 208 5.47 11.02 1.54
CA VAL A 208 6.52 10.82 0.53
C VAL A 208 7.86 10.80 1.24
N ALA A 209 8.60 9.73 1.04
CA ALA A 209 9.90 9.54 1.64
C ALA A 209 10.93 9.15 0.59
N ARG A 210 12.16 9.58 0.75
CA ARG A 210 13.29 9.31 -0.16
C ARG A 210 14.24 8.32 0.50
N LYS A 211 14.70 7.33 -0.24
CA LYS A 211 15.82 6.51 0.19
C LYS A 211 17.08 7.38 0.30
N ALA A 212 17.67 7.45 1.50
CA ALA A 212 18.90 8.19 1.72
C ALA A 212 20.03 7.68 0.79
N MET A 213 20.83 8.60 0.29
CA MET A 213 22.10 8.25 -0.36
C MET A 213 23.08 7.88 0.75
N ILE A 214 23.49 6.63 0.80
CA ILE A 214 24.58 6.14 1.65
C ILE A 214 25.86 6.14 0.82
#